data_60f36328cab51b077872ab6dd20510c2
#
_entry.id   60f36328cab51b077872ab6dd20510c2
#
_cell.length_a   1.000
_cell.length_b   1.000
_cell.length_c   1.000
_cell.angle_alpha   90.00
_cell.angle_beta   90.00
_cell.angle_gamma   90.00
#
_symmetry.space_group_name_H-M   'P 1'
#
loop_
_entity.id
_entity.type
_entity.pdbx_description
1 polymer ?
#
loop_
_entity_poly.entity_id
_entity_poly.type
_entity_poly.pdbx_seq_one_letter_code
_entity_poly.pdbx_strand_id
1 'polypeptide(L)'
;VALALGTAAVVFVALLCELGRPWATRTARSLLASWRARREAARRGPAQIPFDPGRELRAEHRARGLLRSCIEPEDWAMYRDLGFLRVWGKLGEETGAGAPYAYLIYPHRPIIAYVPRTGALLNEYCVAFPDQSKPYGSTLLPDSDDVLAKWMALRADERALIKDANMHLPGRQVDPELVRRDLGRLSRWERGRAAQPEGARAA
;
A
#
# COMPACT_ATOMS: atom_id res chain seq x y z
N VAL A 1 49.53 -50.48 2.65
CA VAL A 1 49.14 -49.09 2.88
C VAL A 1 47.85 -48.78 2.12
N ALA A 2 47.65 -49.13 0.86
CA ALA A 2 46.48 -48.85 0.06
C ALA A 2 45.19 -49.49 0.60
N LEU A 3 45.26 -50.73 1.08
CA LEU A 3 44.08 -51.42 1.68
C LEU A 3 43.61 -50.76 3.00
N ALA A 4 44.54 -50.30 3.82
CA ALA A 4 44.22 -49.61 5.08
C ALA A 4 43.55 -48.23 4.88
N LEU A 5 43.97 -47.49 3.84
CA LEU A 5 43.36 -46.23 3.44
C LEU A 5 41.94 -46.40 2.89
N GLY A 6 41.72 -47.47 2.12
CA GLY A 6 40.40 -47.79 1.58
C GLY A 6 39.39 -48.16 2.68
N THR A 7 39.79 -48.96 3.66
CA THR A 7 38.90 -49.32 4.78
C THR A 7 38.60 -48.12 5.69
N ALA A 8 39.58 -47.26 5.96
CA ALA A 8 39.36 -46.03 6.74
C ALA A 8 38.40 -45.09 6.04
N ALA A 9 38.48 -44.92 4.72
CA ALA A 9 37.54 -44.07 3.96
C ALA A 9 36.11 -44.61 4.01
N VAL A 10 35.90 -45.91 3.87
CA VAL A 10 34.58 -46.54 3.96
C VAL A 10 33.95 -46.37 5.36
N VAL A 11 34.75 -46.59 6.41
CA VAL A 11 34.30 -46.39 7.81
C VAL A 11 33.96 -44.94 8.06
N PHE A 12 34.73 -43.98 7.57
CA PHE A 12 34.48 -42.56 7.72
C PHE A 12 33.17 -42.12 7.02
N VAL A 13 32.92 -42.59 5.79
CA VAL A 13 31.68 -42.32 5.06
C VAL A 13 30.48 -42.95 5.80
N ALA A 14 30.61 -44.16 6.30
CA ALA A 14 29.53 -44.79 7.08
C ALA A 14 29.19 -44.01 8.35
N LEU A 15 30.21 -43.52 9.07
CA LEU A 15 30.03 -42.68 10.25
C LEU A 15 29.34 -41.32 9.90
N LEU A 16 29.75 -40.70 8.81
CA LEU A 16 29.10 -39.47 8.33
C LEU A 16 27.63 -39.69 7.96
N CYS A 17 27.30 -40.82 7.34
CA CYS A 17 25.94 -41.21 7.01
C CYS A 17 25.10 -41.44 8.27
N GLU A 18 25.64 -42.14 9.28
CA GLU A 18 24.92 -42.38 10.54
C GLU A 18 24.75 -41.11 11.35
N LEU A 19 25.76 -40.23 11.44
CA LEU A 19 25.65 -38.92 12.10
C LEU A 19 24.65 -37.98 11.41
N GLY A 20 24.61 -38.01 10.06
CA GLY A 20 23.69 -37.17 9.27
C GLY A 20 22.24 -37.69 9.23
N ARG A 21 22.03 -38.97 9.51
CA ARG A 21 20.72 -39.66 9.42
C ARG A 21 19.64 -39.03 10.25
N PRO A 22 19.82 -38.65 11.55
CA PRO A 22 18.76 -38.03 12.35
C PRO A 22 18.41 -36.64 11.86
N TRP A 23 19.36 -35.89 11.30
CA TRP A 23 19.11 -34.58 10.71
C TRP A 23 18.36 -34.68 9.38
N ALA A 24 18.80 -35.56 8.48
CA ALA A 24 18.16 -35.82 7.20
C ALA A 24 16.72 -36.31 7.36
N THR A 25 16.43 -37.19 8.32
CA THR A 25 15.09 -37.68 8.60
C THR A 25 14.16 -36.60 9.20
N ARG A 26 14.71 -35.71 10.03
CA ARG A 26 13.94 -34.56 10.58
C ARG A 26 13.55 -33.56 9.46
N THR A 27 14.50 -33.19 8.63
CA THR A 27 14.26 -32.28 7.50
C THR A 27 13.31 -32.88 6.47
N ALA A 28 13.48 -34.17 6.11
CA ALA A 28 12.58 -34.86 5.21
C ALA A 28 11.15 -34.94 5.77
N ARG A 29 10.97 -35.21 7.08
CA ARG A 29 9.66 -35.25 7.72
C ARG A 29 9.00 -33.87 7.75
N SER A 30 9.75 -32.81 8.04
CA SER A 30 9.22 -31.43 8.02
C SER A 30 8.80 -30.99 6.62
N LEU A 31 9.58 -31.32 5.60
CA LEU A 31 9.23 -31.04 4.21
C LEU A 31 8.00 -31.83 3.75
N LEU A 32 7.91 -33.10 4.10
CA LEU A 32 6.72 -33.93 3.81
C LEU A 32 5.48 -33.42 4.54
N ALA A 33 5.62 -33.00 5.79
CA ALA A 33 4.52 -32.42 6.55
C ALA A 33 4.02 -31.10 5.94
N SER A 34 4.95 -30.21 5.57
CA SER A 34 4.61 -28.95 4.90
C SER A 34 3.96 -29.18 3.54
N TRP A 35 4.44 -30.16 2.78
CA TRP A 35 3.87 -30.51 1.48
C TRP A 35 2.47 -31.14 1.60
N ARG A 36 2.25 -32.00 2.61
CA ARG A 36 0.93 -32.54 2.91
C ARG A 36 -0.03 -31.45 3.35
N ALA A 37 0.39 -30.54 4.23
CA ALA A 37 -0.41 -29.41 4.66
C ALA A 37 -0.81 -28.49 3.50
N ARG A 38 0.12 -28.20 2.58
CA ARG A 38 -0.17 -27.46 1.34
C ARG A 38 -1.15 -28.17 0.44
N ARG A 39 -1.00 -29.50 0.26
CA ARG A 39 -1.95 -30.31 -0.53
C ARG A 39 -3.33 -30.39 0.11
N GLU A 40 -3.41 -30.51 1.41
CA GLU A 40 -4.70 -30.49 2.13
C GLU A 40 -5.36 -29.11 2.06
N ALA A 41 -4.60 -28.03 2.21
CA ALA A 41 -5.09 -26.67 2.01
C ALA A 41 -5.60 -26.45 0.56
N ALA A 42 -4.88 -26.98 -0.44
CA ALA A 42 -5.32 -26.92 -1.84
C ALA A 42 -6.58 -27.77 -2.13
N ARG A 43 -6.76 -28.91 -1.42
CA ARG A 43 -7.95 -29.77 -1.56
C ARG A 43 -9.19 -29.21 -0.87
N ARG A 44 -9.02 -28.41 0.18
CA ARG A 44 -10.15 -27.81 0.92
C ARG A 44 -10.92 -26.79 0.11
N GLY A 45 -10.45 -26.44 -1.08
CA GLY A 45 -11.04 -25.38 -1.90
C GLY A 45 -10.99 -24.01 -1.21
N PRO A 46 -11.36 -22.97 -1.91
CA PRO A 46 -11.49 -21.65 -1.29
C PRO A 46 -12.55 -21.73 -0.19
N ALA A 47 -12.18 -21.36 1.03
CA ALA A 47 -13.15 -21.20 2.10
C ALA A 47 -14.27 -20.28 1.57
N GLN A 48 -15.48 -20.80 1.42
CA GLN A 48 -16.62 -19.96 1.09
C GLN A 48 -16.81 -19.02 2.28
N ILE A 49 -16.32 -17.78 2.13
CA ILE A 49 -16.57 -16.74 3.13
C ILE A 49 -18.08 -16.48 3.09
N PRO A 50 -18.80 -16.67 4.18
CA PRO A 50 -20.23 -16.39 4.20
C PRO A 50 -20.50 -14.98 3.72
N PHE A 51 -21.49 -14.78 2.85
CA PHE A 51 -21.87 -13.45 2.41
C PHE A 51 -22.30 -12.62 3.63
N ASP A 52 -21.57 -11.53 3.86
CA ASP A 52 -21.84 -10.59 4.94
C ASP A 52 -22.07 -9.20 4.34
N PRO A 53 -23.32 -8.77 4.17
CA PRO A 53 -23.66 -7.52 3.47
C PRO A 53 -23.15 -6.25 4.15
N GLY A 54 -22.79 -6.33 5.44
CA GLY A 54 -22.25 -5.19 6.19
C GLY A 54 -20.72 -5.18 6.32
N ARG A 55 -20.03 -6.18 5.77
CA ARG A 55 -18.58 -6.34 5.95
C ARG A 55 -17.78 -5.15 5.43
N GLU A 56 -18.06 -4.71 4.21
CA GLU A 56 -17.34 -3.60 3.56
C GLU A 56 -17.59 -2.27 4.29
N LEU A 57 -18.83 -2.00 4.67
CA LEU A 57 -19.17 -0.81 5.46
C LEU A 57 -18.43 -0.77 6.81
N ARG A 58 -18.38 -1.91 7.51
CA ARG A 58 -17.63 -2.00 8.77
C ARG A 58 -16.13 -1.89 8.57
N ALA A 59 -15.59 -2.39 7.45
CA ALA A 59 -14.18 -2.26 7.08
C ALA A 59 -13.86 -0.78 6.83
N GLU A 60 -14.65 -0.08 6.00
CA GLU A 60 -14.47 1.34 5.74
C GLU A 60 -14.61 2.18 7.02
N HIS A 61 -15.57 1.88 7.89
CA HIS A 61 -15.70 2.60 9.16
C HIS A 61 -14.43 2.49 10.04
N ARG A 62 -13.82 1.31 10.12
CA ARG A 62 -12.53 1.12 10.82
C ARG A 62 -11.39 1.82 10.11
N ALA A 63 -11.31 1.73 8.78
CA ALA A 63 -10.32 2.40 7.96
C ALA A 63 -10.36 3.93 8.13
N ARG A 64 -11.56 4.52 8.18
CA ARG A 64 -11.75 5.95 8.49
C ARG A 64 -11.24 6.33 9.87
N GLY A 65 -11.49 5.49 10.87
CA GLY A 65 -10.96 5.69 12.21
C GLY A 65 -9.43 5.66 12.24
N LEU A 66 -8.83 4.72 11.51
CA LEU A 66 -7.37 4.60 11.39
C LEU A 66 -6.78 5.82 10.65
N LEU A 67 -7.32 6.18 9.49
CA LEU A 67 -6.89 7.36 8.73
C LEU A 67 -6.91 8.61 9.62
N ARG A 68 -8.03 8.84 10.33
CA ARG A 68 -8.16 9.98 11.25
C ARG A 68 -7.08 10.00 12.33
N SER A 69 -6.64 8.84 12.83
CA SER A 69 -5.61 8.75 13.86
C SER A 69 -4.17 8.95 13.35
N CYS A 70 -3.96 8.82 12.03
CA CYS A 70 -2.64 8.87 11.41
C CYS A 70 -2.30 10.21 10.76
N ILE A 71 -3.32 11.01 10.39
CA ILE A 71 -3.12 12.29 9.68
C ILE A 71 -3.49 13.48 10.58
N GLU A 72 -3.01 14.66 10.19
CA GLU A 72 -3.31 15.90 10.92
C GLU A 72 -4.82 16.21 10.90
N PRO A 73 -5.34 16.90 11.94
CA PRO A 73 -6.77 17.23 12.01
C PRO A 73 -7.28 18.02 10.80
N GLU A 74 -6.46 18.86 10.20
CA GLU A 74 -6.81 19.63 9.01
C GLU A 74 -6.91 18.73 7.76
N ASP A 75 -5.96 17.82 7.58
CA ASP A 75 -5.99 16.82 6.49
C ASP A 75 -7.21 15.88 6.65
N TRP A 76 -7.53 15.49 7.88
CA TRP A 76 -8.74 14.72 8.15
C TRP A 76 -10.00 15.48 7.77
N ALA A 77 -10.10 16.77 8.15
CA ALA A 77 -11.24 17.60 7.77
C ALA A 77 -11.36 17.74 6.25
N MET A 78 -10.24 17.91 5.54
CA MET A 78 -10.21 17.93 4.07
C MET A 78 -10.76 16.64 3.48
N TYR A 79 -10.26 15.47 3.92
CA TYR A 79 -10.74 14.18 3.43
C TYR A 79 -12.22 13.95 3.72
N ARG A 80 -12.66 14.25 4.94
CA ARG A 80 -14.09 14.15 5.35
C ARG A 80 -15.00 14.97 4.46
N ASP A 81 -14.61 16.21 4.15
CA ASP A 81 -15.47 17.20 3.49
C ASP A 81 -15.38 17.11 1.95
N LEU A 82 -14.21 16.73 1.41
CA LEU A 82 -13.94 16.73 -0.03
C LEU A 82 -13.86 15.33 -0.63
N GLY A 83 -13.51 14.31 0.16
CA GLY A 83 -13.32 12.93 -0.30
C GLY A 83 -11.93 12.63 -0.89
N PHE A 84 -10.98 13.56 -0.72
CA PHE A 84 -9.59 13.40 -1.15
C PHE A 84 -8.65 14.17 -0.23
N LEU A 85 -7.33 13.88 -0.32
CA LEU A 85 -6.28 14.63 0.38
C LEU A 85 -5.40 15.39 -0.60
N ARG A 86 -4.85 16.53 -0.15
CA ARG A 86 -3.71 17.18 -0.77
C ARG A 86 -2.45 16.92 0.05
N VAL A 87 -1.36 16.55 -0.62
CA VAL A 87 -0.03 16.40 -0.03
C VAL A 87 0.95 17.26 -0.81
N TRP A 88 1.73 18.08 -0.10
CA TRP A 88 2.78 18.88 -0.73
C TRP A 88 3.95 18.00 -1.13
N GLY A 89 4.47 18.19 -2.35
CA GLY A 89 5.68 17.53 -2.83
C GLY A 89 6.94 18.14 -2.23
N LYS A 90 7.95 17.34 -1.97
CA LYS A 90 9.22 17.74 -1.35
C LYS A 90 10.41 17.74 -2.30
N LEU A 91 10.34 16.97 -3.40
CA LEU A 91 11.47 16.81 -4.33
C LEU A 91 11.91 18.16 -4.97
N GLY A 92 10.99 19.11 -5.14
CA GLY A 92 11.31 20.43 -5.66
C GLY A 92 12.10 21.29 -4.67
N GLU A 93 11.87 21.15 -3.38
CA GLU A 93 12.57 21.84 -2.31
C GLU A 93 14.00 21.32 -2.15
N GLU A 94 14.19 19.99 -2.23
CA GLU A 94 15.50 19.34 -2.11
C GLU A 94 16.47 19.76 -3.24
N THR A 95 15.95 20.03 -4.43
CA THR A 95 16.77 20.41 -5.60
C THR A 95 16.95 21.91 -5.75
N GLY A 96 16.23 22.74 -4.97
CA GLY A 96 16.30 24.20 -5.02
C GLY A 96 15.83 24.83 -6.34
N ALA A 97 15.28 24.03 -7.27
CA ALA A 97 15.04 24.43 -8.66
C ALA A 97 13.55 24.43 -9.06
N GLY A 98 12.63 24.03 -8.18
CA GLY A 98 11.24 23.75 -8.55
C GLY A 98 10.23 24.75 -7.98
N ALA A 99 9.22 25.10 -8.79
CA ALA A 99 8.01 25.70 -8.27
C ALA A 99 7.30 24.68 -7.35
N PRO A 100 6.67 25.12 -6.25
CA PRO A 100 5.96 24.23 -5.36
C PRO A 100 4.87 23.47 -6.13
N TYR A 101 4.83 22.16 -5.94
CA TYR A 101 3.82 21.27 -6.49
C TYR A 101 3.17 20.45 -5.38
N ALA A 102 2.03 19.88 -5.66
CA ALA A 102 1.28 19.07 -4.73
C ALA A 102 0.64 17.87 -5.42
N TYR A 103 0.22 16.93 -4.62
CA TYR A 103 -0.50 15.73 -5.04
C TYR A 103 -1.92 15.75 -4.52
N LEU A 104 -2.88 15.30 -5.35
CA LEU A 104 -4.21 14.90 -4.92
C LEU A 104 -4.26 13.39 -4.81
N ILE A 105 -4.70 12.90 -3.67
CA ILE A 105 -4.86 11.49 -3.37
C ILE A 105 -6.36 11.17 -3.29
N TYR A 106 -6.83 10.38 -4.25
CA TYR A 106 -8.20 9.89 -4.31
C TYR A 106 -8.24 8.40 -3.93
N PRO A 107 -9.36 7.90 -3.37
CA PRO A 107 -9.60 6.48 -3.27
C PRO A 107 -9.60 5.82 -4.67
N HIS A 108 -8.85 4.73 -4.81
CA HIS A 108 -8.82 3.86 -6.00
C HIS A 108 -8.52 4.55 -7.34
N ARG A 109 -7.94 5.74 -7.31
CA ARG A 109 -7.52 6.49 -8.52
C ARG A 109 -6.02 6.76 -8.47
N PRO A 110 -5.39 7.05 -9.61
CA PRO A 110 -4.02 7.55 -9.62
C PRO A 110 -3.83 8.76 -8.70
N ILE A 111 -2.63 8.91 -8.18
CA ILE A 111 -2.20 10.14 -7.51
C ILE A 111 -1.97 11.18 -8.59
N ILE A 112 -2.57 12.36 -8.45
CA ILE A 112 -2.48 13.44 -9.44
C ILE A 112 -1.50 14.49 -8.95
N ALA A 113 -0.40 14.69 -9.69
CA ALA A 113 0.51 15.79 -9.44
C ALA A 113 0.03 17.07 -10.16
N TYR A 114 0.10 18.21 -9.49
CA TYR A 114 -0.31 19.50 -10.05
C TYR A 114 0.46 20.67 -9.45
N VAL A 115 0.41 21.81 -10.12
CA VAL A 115 0.98 23.07 -9.64
C VAL A 115 -0.11 23.89 -8.95
N PRO A 116 -0.07 24.09 -7.61
CA PRO A 116 -1.15 24.74 -6.86
C PRO A 116 -1.46 26.17 -7.32
N ARG A 117 -0.42 26.92 -7.72
CA ARG A 117 -0.56 28.32 -8.15
C ARG A 117 -1.36 28.48 -9.45
N THR A 118 -1.27 27.53 -10.38
CA THR A 118 -1.90 27.61 -11.70
C THR A 118 -3.01 26.61 -11.90
N GLY A 119 -3.09 25.57 -11.07
CA GLY A 119 -3.96 24.40 -11.27
C GLY A 119 -3.53 23.53 -12.44
N ALA A 120 -2.33 23.73 -13.00
CA ALA A 120 -1.80 22.93 -14.09
C ALA A 120 -1.52 21.50 -13.61
N LEU A 121 -2.11 20.51 -14.31
CA LEU A 121 -1.87 19.09 -14.03
C LEU A 121 -0.52 18.69 -14.64
N LEU A 122 0.28 17.95 -13.86
CA LEU A 122 1.62 17.52 -14.27
C LEU A 122 1.58 16.07 -14.78
N ASN A 123 1.25 15.13 -13.90
CA ASN A 123 1.26 13.69 -14.18
C ASN A 123 0.21 12.96 -13.34
N GLU A 124 -0.14 11.75 -13.78
CA GLU A 124 -0.91 10.77 -13.05
C GLU A 124 0.00 9.60 -12.66
N TYR A 125 0.04 9.24 -11.39
CA TYR A 125 0.86 8.14 -10.89
C TYR A 125 -0.04 7.01 -10.40
N CYS A 126 -0.08 5.93 -11.17
CA CYS A 126 -0.86 4.74 -10.81
C CYS A 126 -0.05 3.87 -9.85
N VAL A 127 -0.51 3.77 -8.62
CA VAL A 127 -0.02 2.85 -7.60
C VAL A 127 -1.19 2.06 -7.05
N ALA A 128 -0.98 0.79 -6.75
CA ALA A 128 -2.00 -0.09 -6.22
C ALA A 128 -1.50 -0.79 -4.95
N PHE A 129 -2.34 -0.79 -3.94
CA PHE A 129 -2.12 -1.52 -2.68
C PHE A 129 -3.22 -2.58 -2.55
N PRO A 130 -2.99 -3.81 -3.10
CA PRO A 130 -4.02 -4.84 -3.08
C PRO A 130 -4.25 -5.40 -1.68
N ASP A 131 -5.50 -5.64 -1.30
CA ASP A 131 -5.84 -6.37 -0.08
C ASP A 131 -5.64 -7.87 -0.28
N GLN A 132 -4.47 -8.36 0.10
CA GLN A 132 -4.11 -9.78 0.01
C GLN A 132 -4.86 -10.66 1.03
N SER A 133 -5.56 -10.08 2.00
CA SER A 133 -6.36 -10.82 2.98
C SER A 133 -7.68 -11.34 2.39
N LYS A 134 -8.08 -10.83 1.23
CA LYS A 134 -9.31 -11.23 0.52
C LYS A 134 -8.98 -12.18 -0.64
N PRO A 135 -8.93 -13.50 -0.44
CA PRO A 135 -8.58 -14.45 -1.49
C PRO A 135 -9.64 -14.55 -2.60
N TYR A 136 -10.86 -14.08 -2.36
CA TYR A 136 -11.99 -14.11 -3.29
C TYR A 136 -12.80 -12.83 -3.20
N GLY A 137 -13.05 -12.21 -4.34
CA GLY A 137 -13.82 -10.98 -4.46
C GLY A 137 -12.94 -9.78 -4.79
N SER A 138 -13.38 -8.59 -4.39
CA SER A 138 -12.59 -7.37 -4.59
C SER A 138 -11.27 -7.44 -3.82
N THR A 139 -10.16 -7.25 -4.53
CA THR A 139 -8.82 -7.10 -3.94
C THR A 139 -8.55 -5.64 -3.53
N LEU A 140 -9.55 -4.77 -3.64
CA LEU A 140 -9.42 -3.37 -3.29
C LEU A 140 -9.50 -3.21 -1.76
N LEU A 141 -8.63 -2.36 -1.24
CA LEU A 141 -8.71 -1.89 0.14
C LEU A 141 -10.00 -1.09 0.35
N PRO A 142 -10.47 -0.89 1.60
CA PRO A 142 -11.41 0.19 1.90
C PRO A 142 -10.91 1.55 1.40
N ASP A 143 -11.81 2.45 1.02
CA ASP A 143 -11.46 3.76 0.46
C ASP A 143 -10.45 4.53 1.31
N SER A 144 -10.68 4.56 2.62
CA SER A 144 -9.80 5.26 3.56
C SER A 144 -8.45 4.58 3.76
N ASP A 145 -8.38 3.24 3.69
CA ASP A 145 -7.11 2.51 3.76
C ASP A 145 -6.26 2.72 2.50
N ASP A 146 -6.88 2.77 1.32
CA ASP A 146 -6.18 3.07 0.07
C ASP A 146 -5.57 4.49 0.09
N VAL A 147 -6.35 5.47 0.57
CA VAL A 147 -5.85 6.85 0.75
C VAL A 147 -4.73 6.91 1.78
N LEU A 148 -4.87 6.21 2.91
CA LEU A 148 -3.84 6.14 3.95
C LEU A 148 -2.55 5.52 3.42
N ALA A 149 -2.64 4.41 2.69
CA ALA A 149 -1.48 3.74 2.11
C ALA A 149 -0.71 4.65 1.14
N LYS A 150 -1.41 5.38 0.26
CA LYS A 150 -0.82 6.36 -0.65
C LYS A 150 -0.19 7.53 0.09
N TRP A 151 -0.88 8.06 1.10
CA TRP A 151 -0.38 9.16 1.93
C TRP A 151 0.90 8.74 2.67
N MET A 152 0.90 7.57 3.31
CA MET A 152 2.07 7.04 4.02
C MET A 152 3.25 6.82 3.07
N ALA A 153 3.02 6.24 1.90
CA ALA A 153 4.06 6.00 0.91
C ALA A 153 4.70 7.31 0.41
N LEU A 154 3.88 8.34 0.09
CA LEU A 154 4.38 9.67 -0.28
C LEU A 154 5.16 10.34 0.84
N ARG A 155 4.72 10.21 2.08
CA ARG A 155 5.38 10.83 3.24
C ARG A 155 6.68 10.14 3.63
N ALA A 156 6.76 8.82 3.44
CA ALA A 156 7.93 8.01 3.76
C ALA A 156 9.06 8.21 2.74
N ASP A 157 8.77 8.00 1.46
CA ASP A 157 9.74 8.18 0.36
C ASP A 157 9.00 8.52 -0.94
N GLU A 158 8.84 9.82 -1.18
CA GLU A 158 8.21 10.35 -2.39
C GLU A 158 8.95 9.90 -3.65
N ARG A 159 10.30 9.93 -3.62
CA ARG A 159 11.13 9.60 -4.78
C ARG A 159 10.98 8.12 -5.18
N ALA A 160 11.01 7.22 -4.22
CA ALA A 160 10.81 5.80 -4.47
C ALA A 160 9.41 5.53 -5.01
N LEU A 161 8.37 6.12 -4.39
CA LEU A 161 6.99 5.95 -4.84
C LEU A 161 6.79 6.40 -6.30
N ILE A 162 7.29 7.59 -6.65
CA ILE A 162 7.16 8.15 -8.00
C ILE A 162 7.96 7.34 -9.03
N LYS A 163 9.13 6.83 -8.66
CA LYS A 163 9.96 5.99 -9.51
C LYS A 163 9.29 4.64 -9.83
N ASP A 164 8.61 4.05 -8.84
CA ASP A 164 8.01 2.71 -8.96
C ASP A 164 6.56 2.76 -9.50
N ALA A 165 5.95 3.95 -9.52
CA ALA A 165 4.61 4.15 -10.07
C ALA A 165 4.57 4.07 -11.60
N ASN A 166 3.45 3.58 -12.14
CA ASN A 166 3.18 3.75 -13.56
C ASN A 166 2.74 5.19 -13.83
N MET A 167 3.63 5.96 -14.43
CA MET A 167 3.40 7.37 -14.77
C MET A 167 2.62 7.50 -16.08
N HIS A 168 1.61 8.33 -16.06
CA HIS A 168 0.80 8.70 -17.22
C HIS A 168 0.68 10.21 -17.37
N LEU A 169 0.43 10.65 -18.61
CA LEU A 169 0.08 12.04 -18.88
C LEU A 169 -1.32 12.36 -18.33
N PRO A 170 -1.58 13.63 -17.95
CA PRO A 170 -2.90 14.05 -17.49
C PRO A 170 -4.02 13.71 -18.47
N GLY A 171 -5.12 13.19 -17.95
CA GLY A 171 -6.29 12.80 -18.77
C GLY A 171 -6.22 11.38 -19.32
N ARG A 172 -5.20 10.60 -18.99
CA ARG A 172 -5.11 9.20 -19.42
C ARG A 172 -6.03 8.27 -18.63
N GLN A 173 -6.11 8.48 -17.32
CA GLN A 173 -6.91 7.65 -16.42
C GLN A 173 -7.95 8.43 -15.63
N VAL A 174 -7.70 9.71 -15.37
CA VAL A 174 -8.63 10.59 -14.65
C VAL A 174 -9.03 11.75 -15.55
N ASP A 175 -10.34 12.03 -15.60
CA ASP A 175 -10.85 13.18 -16.35
C ASP A 175 -10.27 14.50 -15.79
N PRO A 176 -9.52 15.28 -16.58
CA PRO A 176 -8.96 16.56 -16.15
C PRO A 176 -9.99 17.57 -15.70
N GLU A 177 -11.20 17.55 -16.23
CA GLU A 177 -12.28 18.45 -15.83
C GLU A 177 -12.80 18.11 -14.42
N LEU A 178 -12.83 16.82 -14.06
CA LEU A 178 -13.13 16.40 -12.71
C LEU A 178 -12.08 16.96 -11.73
N VAL A 179 -10.79 16.82 -12.06
CA VAL A 179 -9.69 17.32 -11.21
C VAL A 179 -9.76 18.83 -11.07
N ARG A 180 -10.02 19.58 -12.14
CA ARG A 180 -10.17 21.05 -12.08
C ARG A 180 -11.34 21.48 -11.20
N ARG A 181 -12.48 20.77 -11.26
CA ARG A 181 -13.62 21.01 -10.36
C ARG A 181 -13.23 20.77 -8.90
N ASP A 182 -12.47 19.71 -8.64
CA ASP A 182 -12.03 19.36 -7.30
C ASP A 182 -11.00 20.36 -6.76
N LEU A 183 -10.09 20.86 -7.59
CA LEU A 183 -9.21 21.97 -7.22
C LEU A 183 -10.01 23.24 -6.89
N GLY A 184 -11.09 23.52 -7.63
CA GLY A 184 -12.02 24.61 -7.31
C GLY A 184 -12.76 24.39 -5.99
N ARG A 185 -13.13 23.13 -5.66
CA ARG A 185 -13.72 22.77 -4.34
C ARG A 185 -12.71 22.97 -3.22
N LEU A 186 -11.49 22.49 -3.42
CA LEU A 186 -10.38 22.65 -2.46
C LEU A 186 -10.15 24.14 -2.14
N SER A 187 -10.01 24.98 -3.16
CA SER A 187 -9.77 26.43 -2.97
C SER A 187 -10.92 27.12 -2.23
N ARG A 188 -12.17 26.72 -2.46
CA ARG A 188 -13.31 27.26 -1.70
C ARG A 188 -13.29 26.78 -0.25
N TRP A 189 -13.00 25.51 -0.03
CA TRP A 189 -12.91 24.92 1.30
C TRP A 189 -11.81 25.60 2.14
N GLU A 190 -10.62 25.83 1.58
CA GLU A 190 -9.51 26.53 2.22
C GLU A 190 -9.87 27.98 2.61
N ARG A 191 -10.49 28.73 1.68
CA ARG A 191 -10.97 30.08 1.99
C ARG A 191 -12.05 30.10 3.08
N GLY A 192 -12.95 29.15 3.07
CA GLY A 192 -13.99 29.00 4.10
C GLY A 192 -13.38 28.74 5.48
N ARG A 193 -12.36 27.89 5.55
CA ARG A 193 -11.66 27.59 6.81
C ARG A 193 -10.79 28.75 7.27
N ALA A 194 -10.12 29.46 6.36
CA ALA A 194 -9.32 30.65 6.70
C ALA A 194 -10.19 31.77 7.31
N ALA A 195 -11.46 31.86 6.92
CA ALA A 195 -12.41 32.82 7.47
C ALA A 195 -13.01 32.41 8.83
N GLN A 196 -12.81 31.15 9.28
CA GLN A 196 -13.29 30.70 10.60
C GLN A 196 -12.31 31.07 11.71
N PRO A 197 -12.78 31.52 12.89
CA PRO A 197 -11.91 31.73 14.06
C PRO A 197 -11.25 30.41 14.49
N GLU A 198 -10.03 30.51 15.04
CA GLU A 198 -9.20 29.33 15.39
C GLU A 198 -9.92 28.30 16.28
N GLY A 199 -10.77 28.72 17.21
CA GLY A 199 -11.54 27.82 18.08
C GLY A 199 -12.59 26.97 17.35
N ALA A 200 -13.04 27.36 16.17
CA ALA A 200 -14.02 26.60 15.37
C ALA A 200 -13.37 25.60 14.39
N ARG A 201 -12.04 25.65 14.23
CA ARG A 201 -11.30 24.77 13.29
C ARG A 201 -10.99 23.38 13.87
N ALA A 202 -11.03 23.25 15.20
CA ALA A 202 -10.65 22.03 15.94
C ALA A 202 -11.82 21.09 16.28
N ALA A 203 -13.05 21.47 16.00
CA ALA A 203 -14.26 20.66 16.21
C ALA A 203 -14.63 19.91 14.92
#